data_3604ef60dbd9574b004b3651c31ec4ac
#
_entry.id   3604ef60dbd9574b004b3651c31ec4ac
#
_cell.length_a   1.000
_cell.length_b   1.000
_cell.length_c   1.000
_cell.angle_alpha   90.00
_cell.angle_beta   90.00
_cell.angle_gamma   90.00
#
_symmetry.space_group_name_H-M   'P 1'
#
loop_
_entity.id
_entity.type
_entity.pdbx_description
1 polymer ?
#
loop_
_entity_poly.entity_id
_entity_poly.type
_entity_poly.pdbx_seq_one_letter_code
_entity_poly.pdbx_strand_id
1 'polypeptide(L)'
;QRISVSNSGGALPTGLAVGEEYYVRDKTDNTFKLALSSGGTAIAYTNAGTGTHSWATKQVTGLAHLEGESLQVYYDGMQHINKTVSSGSVILENTAGTDVVIGLPYNGEIETLDPTPPPNQYSYTKRLLSIQLLIEESLGIQIEYTDLLEDILFRSTGDMMGQQIPLFSGTRKLSLSGIGWDEFGLKIVSNGPFPMQINSL
;
A
#
# COMPACT_ATOMS: atom_id res chain seq x y z
N GLN A 1 -16.57 15.06 4.30
CA GLN A 1 -15.14 14.73 4.32
C GLN A 1 -14.55 15.07 5.69
N ARG A 2 -13.71 14.19 6.25
CA ARG A 2 -12.99 14.41 7.51
C ARG A 2 -11.54 14.76 7.20
N ILE A 3 -11.04 15.76 7.92
CA ILE A 3 -9.64 16.19 7.83
C ILE A 3 -9.07 16.41 9.23
N SER A 4 -7.77 16.29 9.37
CA SER A 4 -7.05 16.85 10.51
C SER A 4 -6.26 18.09 10.07
N VAL A 5 -5.93 18.95 11.02
CA VAL A 5 -5.16 20.16 10.77
C VAL A 5 -3.86 20.14 11.54
N SER A 6 -2.83 20.69 10.94
CA SER A 6 -1.51 20.86 11.55
C SER A 6 -0.97 22.26 11.28
N ASN A 7 0.04 22.65 12.04
CA ASN A 7 0.69 23.94 11.90
C ASN A 7 2.20 23.82 12.09
N SER A 8 2.95 24.59 11.35
CA SER A 8 4.40 24.71 11.48
C SER A 8 4.80 26.18 11.63
N GLY A 9 5.61 26.47 12.63
CA GLY A 9 6.18 27.80 12.88
C GLY A 9 5.19 28.83 13.46
N GLY A 10 4.09 28.39 14.11
CA GLY A 10 3.11 29.33 14.70
C GLY A 10 1.98 28.64 15.44
N ALA A 11 0.81 29.25 15.44
CA ALA A 11 -0.41 28.74 16.09
C ALA A 11 -1.55 28.63 15.11
N LEU A 12 -2.39 27.60 15.26
CA LEU A 12 -3.65 27.46 14.50
C LEU A 12 -4.62 28.60 14.81
N PRO A 13 -5.56 28.89 13.90
CA PRO A 13 -6.70 29.77 14.19
C PRO A 13 -7.45 29.33 15.46
N THR A 14 -7.99 30.30 16.19
CA THR A 14 -8.78 30.02 17.41
C THR A 14 -9.93 29.06 17.09
N GLY A 15 -10.07 28.01 17.90
CA GLY A 15 -11.10 26.97 17.71
C GLY A 15 -10.62 25.74 16.99
N LEU A 16 -9.35 25.73 16.52
CA LEU A 16 -8.71 24.54 15.97
C LEU A 16 -7.59 24.05 16.88
N ALA A 17 -7.41 22.74 16.95
CA ALA A 17 -6.32 22.10 17.68
C ALA A 17 -5.58 21.10 16.75
N VAL A 18 -4.28 20.97 16.94
CA VAL A 18 -3.46 20.00 16.19
C VAL A 18 -3.87 18.58 16.55
N GLY A 19 -4.05 17.75 15.54
CA GLY A 19 -4.41 16.34 15.71
C GLY A 19 -5.91 16.06 15.88
N GLU A 20 -6.72 17.09 16.06
CA GLU A 20 -8.18 16.94 16.11
C GLU A 20 -8.77 16.76 14.71
N GLU A 21 -9.90 16.06 14.66
CA GLU A 21 -10.62 15.78 13.41
C GLU A 21 -11.76 16.78 13.21
N TYR A 22 -11.86 17.30 12.00
CA TYR A 22 -12.87 18.26 11.59
C TYR A 22 -13.61 17.79 10.35
N TYR A 23 -14.85 18.21 10.23
CA TYR A 23 -15.69 17.95 9.07
C TYR A 23 -15.69 19.16 8.13
N VAL A 24 -15.36 18.91 6.87
CA VAL A 24 -15.42 19.93 5.82
C VAL A 24 -16.88 20.21 5.45
N ARG A 25 -17.24 21.47 5.40
CA ARG A 25 -18.56 21.96 4.96
C ARG A 25 -18.43 23.21 4.09
N ASP A 26 -19.50 23.58 3.41
CA ASP A 26 -19.61 24.78 2.58
C ASP A 26 -18.40 24.94 1.64
N LYS A 27 -18.01 23.82 0.98
CA LYS A 27 -16.86 23.79 0.08
C LYS A 27 -17.18 24.53 -1.22
N THR A 28 -16.27 25.40 -1.60
CA THR A 28 -16.21 26.04 -2.93
C THR A 28 -14.91 25.62 -3.61
N ASP A 29 -14.61 26.15 -4.80
CA ASP A 29 -13.37 25.83 -5.52
C ASP A 29 -12.11 26.20 -4.73
N ASN A 30 -12.17 27.28 -3.94
CA ASN A 30 -10.98 27.80 -3.24
C ASN A 30 -11.13 27.90 -1.73
N THR A 31 -12.32 27.63 -1.17
CA THR A 31 -12.58 27.78 0.26
C THR A 31 -13.44 26.66 0.82
N PHE A 32 -13.31 26.41 2.10
CA PHE A 32 -14.18 25.52 2.85
C PHE A 32 -14.27 26.02 4.31
N LYS A 33 -15.28 25.54 5.00
CA LYS A 33 -15.44 25.75 6.46
C LYS A 33 -15.26 24.42 7.18
N LEU A 34 -14.91 24.49 8.44
CA LEU A 34 -14.76 23.33 9.33
C LEU A 34 -15.84 23.32 10.41
N ALA A 35 -16.27 22.11 10.79
CA ALA A 35 -17.19 21.85 11.88
C ALA A 35 -16.68 20.69 12.74
N LEU A 36 -17.10 20.62 14.01
CA LEU A 36 -16.75 19.54 14.94
C LEU A 36 -17.52 18.24 14.69
N SER A 37 -18.64 18.32 13.98
CA SER A 37 -19.47 17.16 13.65
C SER A 37 -19.99 17.22 12.23
N SER A 38 -20.37 16.07 11.68
CA SER A 38 -20.99 15.99 10.35
C SER A 38 -22.28 16.80 10.31
N GLY A 39 -22.37 17.77 9.40
CA GLY A 39 -23.51 18.69 9.31
C GLY A 39 -23.62 19.73 10.43
N GLY A 40 -22.63 19.75 11.35
CA GLY A 40 -22.60 20.69 12.48
C GLY A 40 -22.37 22.15 12.06
N THR A 41 -22.48 23.07 13.03
CA THR A 41 -22.23 24.49 12.81
C THR A 41 -20.76 24.75 12.47
N ALA A 42 -20.50 25.63 11.52
CA ALA A 42 -19.15 26.04 11.17
C ALA A 42 -18.42 26.69 12.36
N ILE A 43 -17.20 26.32 12.58
CA ILE A 43 -16.34 26.95 13.59
C ILE A 43 -16.10 28.40 13.16
N ALA A 44 -16.37 29.33 14.08
CA ALA A 44 -16.09 30.74 13.88
C ALA A 44 -14.63 31.02 14.32
N TYR A 45 -13.81 31.50 13.41
CA TYR A 45 -12.46 31.93 13.73
C TYR A 45 -12.42 33.37 14.16
N THR A 46 -11.73 33.66 15.25
CA THR A 46 -11.54 35.05 15.72
C THR A 46 -10.18 35.61 15.28
N ASN A 47 -9.28 34.76 14.80
CA ASN A 47 -8.01 35.12 14.20
C ASN A 47 -7.62 34.15 13.09
N ALA A 48 -6.65 34.51 12.28
CA ALA A 48 -6.15 33.67 11.17
C ALA A 48 -5.07 32.65 11.61
N GLY A 49 -4.64 32.68 12.88
CA GLY A 49 -3.45 31.95 13.31
C GLY A 49 -2.16 32.56 12.74
N THR A 50 -1.06 31.86 12.92
CA THR A 50 0.27 32.23 12.42
C THR A 50 1.05 30.99 11.95
N GLY A 51 2.01 31.17 11.03
CA GLY A 51 2.79 30.07 10.47
C GLY A 51 2.14 29.45 9.25
N THR A 52 2.56 28.24 8.90
CA THR A 52 2.01 27.48 7.77
C THR A 52 1.01 26.46 8.28
N HIS A 53 -0.24 26.58 7.83
CA HIS A 53 -1.30 25.63 8.14
C HIS A 53 -1.40 24.57 7.06
N SER A 54 -1.48 23.32 7.47
CA SER A 54 -1.66 22.17 6.57
C SER A 54 -2.86 21.35 7.02
N TRP A 55 -3.49 20.68 6.09
CA TRP A 55 -4.57 19.73 6.37
C TRP A 55 -4.32 18.41 5.62
N ALA A 56 -4.77 17.33 6.24
CA ALA A 56 -4.68 16.01 5.66
C ALA A 56 -6.05 15.31 5.73
N THR A 57 -6.38 14.53 4.72
CA THR A 57 -7.66 13.80 4.67
C THR A 57 -7.58 12.52 5.48
N LYS A 58 -8.65 12.21 6.23
CA LYS A 58 -8.82 10.92 6.90
C LYS A 58 -9.98 10.11 6.31
N GLN A 59 -10.84 10.74 5.54
CA GLN A 59 -11.97 10.08 4.89
C GLN A 59 -11.85 10.24 3.39
N VAL A 60 -11.92 9.10 2.68
CA VAL A 60 -12.04 9.06 1.22
C VAL A 60 -13.48 8.80 0.86
N THR A 61 -14.03 9.63 0.00
CA THR A 61 -15.42 9.58 -0.46
C THR A 61 -15.50 9.30 -1.96
N GLY A 62 -16.71 9.05 -2.47
CA GLY A 62 -16.90 8.75 -3.90
C GLY A 62 -16.87 7.27 -4.23
N LEU A 63 -16.91 6.41 -3.22
CA LEU A 63 -16.77 4.95 -3.35
C LEU A 63 -18.13 4.21 -3.33
N ALA A 64 -19.25 4.91 -3.58
CA ALA A 64 -20.59 4.31 -3.53
C ALA A 64 -20.77 3.10 -4.46
N HIS A 65 -20.02 3.05 -5.57
CA HIS A 65 -20.00 1.93 -6.51
C HIS A 65 -19.30 0.67 -5.97
N LEU A 66 -18.58 0.78 -4.85
CA LEU A 66 -17.87 -0.29 -4.15
C LEU A 66 -18.45 -0.56 -2.76
N GLU A 67 -19.71 -0.17 -2.51
CA GLU A 67 -20.35 -0.33 -1.19
C GLU A 67 -20.32 -1.80 -0.73
N GLY A 68 -19.81 -2.02 0.49
CA GLY A 68 -19.67 -3.34 1.09
C GLY A 68 -18.41 -4.10 0.69
N GLU A 69 -17.65 -3.63 -0.31
CA GLU A 69 -16.40 -4.28 -0.74
C GLU A 69 -15.25 -3.98 0.22
N SER A 70 -14.37 -4.97 0.38
CA SER A 70 -13.12 -4.82 1.13
C SER A 70 -12.02 -4.34 0.19
N LEU A 71 -11.53 -3.13 0.41
CA LEU A 71 -10.56 -2.47 -0.46
C LEU A 71 -9.16 -2.49 0.14
N GLN A 72 -8.17 -2.65 -0.70
CA GLN A 72 -6.78 -2.36 -0.36
C GLN A 72 -6.56 -0.86 -0.33
N VAL A 73 -5.81 -0.41 0.66
CA VAL A 73 -5.55 1.01 0.91
C VAL A 73 -4.04 1.24 0.94
N TYR A 74 -3.58 2.17 0.12
CA TYR A 74 -2.19 2.56 0.03
C TYR A 74 -2.06 4.08 0.12
N TYR A 75 -1.31 4.57 1.10
CA TYR A 75 -0.97 5.99 1.24
C TYR A 75 0.33 6.14 2.04
N ASP A 76 0.96 7.28 1.93
CA ASP A 76 2.26 7.58 2.54
C ASP A 76 3.32 6.51 2.22
N GLY A 77 3.23 5.92 1.01
CA GLY A 77 4.17 4.93 0.54
C GLY A 77 4.07 3.55 1.18
N MET A 78 3.00 3.25 1.91
CA MET A 78 2.78 1.97 2.58
C MET A 78 1.38 1.43 2.32
N GLN A 79 1.29 0.10 2.30
CA GLN A 79 -0.01 -0.58 2.36
C GLN A 79 -0.52 -0.56 3.80
N HIS A 80 -1.79 -0.26 3.94
CA HIS A 80 -2.51 -0.25 5.21
C HIS A 80 -3.52 -1.40 5.28
N ILE A 81 -4.14 -1.57 6.44
CA ILE A 81 -5.18 -2.57 6.63
C ILE A 81 -6.32 -2.33 5.64
N ASN A 82 -6.82 -3.41 5.05
CA ASN A 82 -7.98 -3.34 4.16
C ASN A 82 -9.18 -2.70 4.87
N LYS A 83 -9.92 -1.90 4.15
CA LYS A 83 -11.09 -1.18 4.64
C LYS A 83 -12.33 -1.54 3.85
N THR A 84 -13.43 -1.77 4.55
CA THR A 84 -14.73 -1.98 3.91
C THR A 84 -15.41 -0.63 3.65
N VAL A 85 -15.93 -0.46 2.45
CA VAL A 85 -16.70 0.74 2.11
C VAL A 85 -18.02 0.76 2.85
N SER A 86 -18.32 1.87 3.48
CA SER A 86 -19.59 2.11 4.17
C SER A 86 -20.09 3.51 3.88
N SER A 87 -21.36 3.62 3.47
CA SER A 87 -21.97 4.88 3.05
C SER A 87 -21.15 5.62 2.01
N GLY A 88 -20.64 4.87 1.00
CA GLY A 88 -19.86 5.40 -0.11
C GLY A 88 -18.50 5.98 0.30
N SER A 89 -17.98 5.62 1.45
CA SER A 89 -16.71 6.15 1.96
C SER A 89 -15.89 5.14 2.76
N VAL A 90 -14.61 5.44 2.90
CA VAL A 90 -13.65 4.71 3.74
C VAL A 90 -12.98 5.69 4.70
N ILE A 91 -12.82 5.28 5.95
CA ILE A 91 -12.08 6.05 6.96
C ILE A 91 -10.70 5.40 7.12
N LEU A 92 -9.66 6.19 6.86
CA LEU A 92 -8.27 5.78 7.04
C LEU A 92 -7.92 5.70 8.53
N GLU A 93 -6.92 4.89 8.89
CA GLU A 93 -6.43 4.79 10.27
C GLU A 93 -5.76 6.08 10.72
N ASN A 94 -4.92 6.62 9.83
CA ASN A 94 -4.23 7.87 10.02
C ASN A 94 -4.62 8.86 8.93
N THR A 95 -4.35 10.13 9.16
CA THR A 95 -4.48 11.14 8.11
C THR A 95 -3.38 10.94 7.08
N ALA A 96 -3.76 10.79 5.82
CA ALA A 96 -2.80 10.69 4.73
C ALA A 96 -2.14 12.04 4.46
N GLY A 97 -0.82 12.07 4.43
CA GLY A 97 -0.01 13.23 4.04
C GLY A 97 0.21 13.32 2.53
N THR A 98 -0.04 12.23 1.80
CA THR A 98 0.17 12.10 0.36
C THR A 98 -1.12 11.61 -0.33
N ASP A 99 -1.01 11.34 -1.62
CA ASP A 99 -2.08 10.75 -2.39
C ASP A 99 -2.48 9.38 -1.83
N VAL A 100 -3.79 9.14 -1.81
CA VAL A 100 -4.38 7.89 -1.35
C VAL A 100 -4.83 7.10 -2.56
N VAL A 101 -4.32 5.88 -2.70
CA VAL A 101 -4.75 4.91 -3.69
C VAL A 101 -5.60 3.86 -3.00
N ILE A 102 -6.82 3.66 -3.48
CA ILE A 102 -7.77 2.67 -2.95
C ILE A 102 -8.36 1.89 -4.10
N GLY A 103 -8.39 0.59 -3.97
CA GLY A 103 -8.96 -0.28 -5.00
C GLY A 103 -9.28 -1.68 -4.51
N LEU A 104 -9.96 -2.45 -5.36
CA LEU A 104 -10.18 -3.87 -5.11
C LEU A 104 -8.85 -4.61 -5.07
N PRO A 105 -8.69 -5.60 -4.18
CA PRO A 105 -7.53 -6.46 -4.19
C PRO A 105 -7.47 -7.25 -5.50
N TYR A 106 -6.28 -7.39 -6.03
CA TYR A 106 -6.02 -8.28 -7.16
C TYR A 106 -4.74 -9.07 -6.88
N ASN A 107 -4.68 -10.29 -7.40
CA ASN A 107 -3.49 -11.12 -7.34
C ASN A 107 -2.88 -11.19 -8.74
N GLY A 108 -1.60 -10.84 -8.84
CA GLY A 108 -0.78 -11.15 -10.00
C GLY A 108 -0.07 -12.48 -9.76
N GLU A 109 -0.17 -13.43 -10.67
CA GLU A 109 0.46 -14.73 -10.55
C GLU A 109 1.20 -15.08 -11.84
N ILE A 110 2.43 -15.55 -11.70
CA ILE A 110 3.24 -16.11 -12.79
C ILE A 110 3.66 -17.51 -12.35
N GLU A 111 3.22 -18.52 -13.09
CA GLU A 111 3.63 -19.88 -12.87
C GLU A 111 4.71 -20.28 -13.87
N THR A 112 5.81 -20.85 -13.39
CA THR A 112 6.87 -21.33 -14.25
C THR A 112 6.57 -22.73 -14.77
N LEU A 113 6.92 -22.97 -16.02
CA LEU A 113 6.88 -24.33 -16.57
C LEU A 113 8.06 -25.15 -16.02
N ASP A 114 7.86 -26.45 -15.95
CA ASP A 114 8.94 -27.38 -15.60
C ASP A 114 10.10 -27.23 -16.60
N PRO A 115 11.36 -27.16 -16.10
CA PRO A 115 12.50 -27.08 -16.97
C PRO A 115 12.62 -28.38 -17.78
N THR A 116 12.37 -28.28 -19.08
CA THR A 116 12.47 -29.41 -19.99
C THR A 116 13.93 -29.88 -20.07
N PRO A 117 14.24 -31.16 -19.78
CA PRO A 117 15.59 -31.67 -19.94
C PRO A 117 16.00 -31.64 -21.41
N PRO A 118 17.29 -31.49 -21.70
CA PRO A 118 17.79 -31.69 -23.06
C PRO A 118 17.42 -33.06 -23.60
N PRO A 119 17.27 -33.21 -24.91
CA PRO A 119 17.04 -34.51 -25.52
C PRO A 119 18.07 -35.55 -25.02
N ASN A 120 17.60 -36.74 -24.67
CA ASN A 120 18.39 -37.85 -24.10
C ASN A 120 18.75 -37.74 -22.59
N GLN A 121 18.14 -36.86 -21.80
CA GLN A 121 18.37 -36.73 -20.36
C GLN A 121 17.10 -36.94 -19.53
N TYR A 122 16.11 -37.67 -20.02
CA TYR A 122 14.81 -37.90 -19.34
C TYR A 122 14.90 -38.79 -18.08
N SER A 123 16.04 -39.45 -17.85
CA SER A 123 16.24 -40.33 -16.69
C SER A 123 16.97 -39.67 -15.53
N TYR A 124 17.27 -38.39 -15.61
CA TYR A 124 17.89 -37.67 -14.49
C TYR A 124 16.86 -37.04 -13.59
N THR A 125 16.93 -37.36 -12.32
CA THR A 125 16.19 -36.65 -11.28
C THR A 125 16.76 -35.24 -11.09
N LYS A 126 15.92 -34.25 -10.90
CA LYS A 126 16.27 -32.85 -10.73
C LYS A 126 15.73 -32.33 -9.43
N ARG A 127 16.33 -31.28 -8.94
CA ARG A 127 15.85 -30.55 -7.77
C ARG A 127 16.17 -29.06 -7.94
N LEU A 128 15.18 -28.23 -7.66
CA LEU A 128 15.36 -26.78 -7.62
C LEU A 128 15.99 -26.40 -6.28
N LEU A 129 17.16 -25.79 -6.30
CA LEU A 129 17.92 -25.41 -5.10
C LEU A 129 17.86 -23.91 -4.83
N SER A 130 17.80 -23.11 -5.86
CA SER A 130 17.73 -21.66 -5.75
C SER A 130 17.15 -21.07 -7.01
N ILE A 131 16.55 -19.91 -6.86
CA ILE A 131 16.11 -19.06 -7.97
C ILE A 131 16.82 -17.72 -7.90
N GLN A 132 16.93 -17.07 -9.02
CA GLN A 132 17.49 -15.73 -9.13
C GLN A 132 16.57 -14.89 -9.99
N LEU A 133 15.98 -13.86 -9.39
CA LEU A 133 15.05 -12.94 -10.04
C LEU A 133 15.77 -11.65 -10.38
N LEU A 134 15.65 -11.19 -11.61
CA LEU A 134 15.99 -9.83 -11.99
C LEU A 134 14.71 -8.99 -11.96
N ILE A 135 14.63 -8.08 -11.01
CA ILE A 135 13.45 -7.31 -10.65
C ILE A 135 13.72 -5.84 -10.94
N GLU A 136 12.72 -5.10 -11.39
CA GLU A 136 12.80 -3.67 -11.62
C GLU A 136 11.61 -2.94 -10.99
N GLU A 137 11.90 -1.88 -10.22
CA GLU A 137 10.93 -1.00 -9.57
C GLU A 137 9.76 -1.72 -8.90
N SER A 138 10.05 -2.79 -8.16
CA SER A 138 9.01 -3.68 -7.61
C SER A 138 9.10 -3.82 -6.10
N LEU A 139 7.95 -4.17 -5.51
CA LEU A 139 7.78 -4.54 -4.10
C LEU A 139 6.72 -5.64 -3.96
N GLY A 140 6.66 -6.25 -2.76
CA GLY A 140 5.55 -7.13 -2.37
C GLY A 140 5.48 -8.42 -3.18
N ILE A 141 6.63 -8.93 -3.64
CA ILE A 141 6.70 -10.19 -4.38
C ILE A 141 6.86 -11.33 -3.39
N GLN A 142 6.06 -12.36 -3.57
CA GLN A 142 6.11 -13.62 -2.84
C GLN A 142 6.41 -14.76 -3.81
N ILE A 143 7.03 -15.80 -3.31
CA ILE A 143 7.29 -17.02 -4.06
C ILE A 143 6.57 -18.18 -3.39
N GLU A 144 5.76 -18.88 -4.15
CA GLU A 144 5.08 -20.09 -3.74
C GLU A 144 5.75 -21.29 -4.40
N TYR A 145 6.14 -22.25 -3.58
CA TYR A 145 6.67 -23.54 -4.02
C TYR A 145 6.25 -24.63 -3.02
N THR A 146 5.82 -25.77 -3.50
CA THR A 146 5.35 -26.89 -2.65
C THR A 146 4.38 -26.48 -1.54
N ASP A 147 3.38 -25.65 -1.89
CA ASP A 147 2.40 -25.07 -0.95
C ASP A 147 3.00 -24.18 0.16
N LEU A 148 4.27 -23.82 0.04
CA LEU A 148 4.95 -22.88 0.92
C LEU A 148 5.06 -21.51 0.25
N LEU A 149 4.52 -20.49 0.90
CA LEU A 149 4.61 -19.10 0.46
C LEU A 149 5.72 -18.39 1.22
N GLU A 150 6.71 -17.85 0.51
CA GLU A 150 7.85 -17.15 1.08
C GLU A 150 7.92 -15.70 0.57
N ASP A 151 8.02 -14.75 1.50
CA ASP A 151 8.16 -13.33 1.17
C ASP A 151 9.58 -12.99 0.73
N ILE A 152 9.72 -12.27 -0.38
CA ILE A 152 10.98 -11.64 -0.75
C ILE A 152 11.16 -10.38 0.10
N LEU A 153 12.14 -10.38 0.97
CA LEU A 153 12.46 -9.22 1.80
C LEU A 153 13.14 -8.13 0.97
N PHE A 154 12.46 -7.01 0.81
CA PHE A 154 12.98 -5.82 0.11
C PHE A 154 13.63 -4.82 1.05
N ARG A 155 13.24 -4.81 2.31
CA ARG A 155 13.82 -3.89 3.31
C ARG A 155 15.26 -4.26 3.62
N SER A 156 16.13 -3.26 3.62
CA SER A 156 17.53 -3.38 4.02
C SER A 156 17.76 -2.88 5.45
N THR A 157 18.93 -3.20 6.02
CA THR A 157 19.29 -2.75 7.38
C THR A 157 19.45 -1.24 7.51
N GLY A 158 19.54 -0.51 6.40
CA GLY A 158 19.63 0.96 6.38
C GLY A 158 18.28 1.66 6.31
N ASP A 159 17.20 0.94 6.08
CA ASP A 159 15.87 1.53 5.91
C ASP A 159 15.24 1.87 7.27
N MET A 160 14.77 3.10 7.41
CA MET A 160 14.11 3.53 8.64
C MET A 160 12.80 2.78 8.88
N MET A 161 12.56 2.36 10.11
CA MET A 161 11.28 1.78 10.50
C MET A 161 10.17 2.82 10.41
N GLY A 162 9.00 2.41 9.89
CA GLY A 162 7.85 3.30 9.73
C GLY A 162 7.92 4.26 8.53
N GLN A 163 8.94 4.14 7.70
CA GLN A 163 9.06 4.86 6.44
C GLN A 163 8.76 3.94 5.26
N GLN A 164 8.40 4.54 4.14
CA GLN A 164 8.21 3.84 2.87
C GLN A 164 9.43 3.02 2.52
N ILE A 165 9.19 1.77 2.10
CA ILE A 165 10.24 0.93 1.50
C ILE A 165 10.41 1.42 0.06
N PRO A 166 11.63 1.79 -0.38
CA PRO A 166 11.85 2.16 -1.77
C PRO A 166 11.60 0.99 -2.70
N LEU A 167 11.13 1.28 -3.92
CA LEU A 167 11.02 0.26 -4.97
C LEU A 167 12.41 -0.33 -5.23
N PHE A 168 12.45 -1.64 -5.35
CA PHE A 168 13.69 -2.37 -5.56
C PHE A 168 13.95 -2.63 -7.04
N SER A 169 15.17 -2.32 -7.48
CA SER A 169 15.69 -2.73 -8.79
C SER A 169 17.00 -3.46 -8.60
N GLY A 170 17.11 -4.65 -9.17
CA GLY A 170 18.31 -5.49 -9.09
C GLY A 170 18.00 -6.97 -9.02
N THR A 171 19.01 -7.73 -8.68
CA THR A 171 18.91 -9.19 -8.60
C THR A 171 18.63 -9.64 -7.16
N ARG A 172 17.64 -10.52 -7.00
CA ARG A 172 17.40 -11.25 -5.75
C ARG A 172 17.59 -12.73 -5.96
N LYS A 173 18.41 -13.34 -5.11
CA LYS A 173 18.62 -14.79 -5.07
C LYS A 173 17.95 -15.35 -3.81
N LEU A 174 17.11 -16.35 -4.00
CA LEU A 174 16.50 -17.11 -2.93
C LEU A 174 17.02 -18.55 -2.97
N SER A 175 17.35 -19.08 -1.79
CA SER A 175 17.66 -20.48 -1.62
C SER A 175 16.42 -21.22 -1.19
N LEU A 176 15.97 -22.15 -1.99
CA LEU A 176 14.76 -22.92 -1.75
C LEU A 176 15.09 -24.15 -0.89
N SER A 177 14.31 -24.38 0.14
CA SER A 177 14.47 -25.53 1.02
C SER A 177 13.19 -26.36 1.06
N GLY A 178 13.32 -27.66 1.26
CA GLY A 178 12.16 -28.57 1.36
C GLY A 178 11.57 -29.02 0.04
N ILE A 179 12.09 -28.58 -1.10
CA ILE A 179 11.63 -29.04 -2.42
C ILE A 179 12.11 -30.49 -2.63
N GLY A 180 11.20 -31.36 -3.03
CA GLY A 180 11.50 -32.73 -3.42
C GLY A 180 12.25 -32.86 -4.74
N TRP A 181 12.59 -34.08 -5.09
CA TRP A 181 13.12 -34.39 -6.40
C TRP A 181 11.99 -34.40 -7.44
N ASP A 182 12.25 -33.82 -8.61
CA ASP A 182 11.28 -33.69 -9.72
C ASP A 182 10.02 -32.87 -9.36
N GLU A 183 10.10 -32.01 -8.35
CA GLU A 183 9.10 -31.00 -8.00
C GLU A 183 9.57 -29.62 -8.48
N PHE A 184 8.86 -29.01 -9.44
CA PHE A 184 9.28 -27.76 -10.08
C PHE A 184 8.19 -26.66 -10.07
N GLY A 185 7.03 -26.93 -9.50
CA GLY A 185 5.96 -25.94 -9.43
C GLY A 185 6.41 -24.70 -8.65
N LEU A 186 6.82 -23.66 -9.37
CA LEU A 186 7.19 -22.37 -8.80
C LEU A 186 6.21 -21.32 -9.28
N LYS A 187 5.62 -20.61 -8.34
CA LYS A 187 4.77 -19.46 -8.62
C LYS A 187 5.37 -18.20 -8.02
N ILE A 188 5.28 -17.13 -8.76
CA ILE A 188 5.63 -15.79 -8.30
C ILE A 188 4.32 -15.05 -8.15
N VAL A 189 4.04 -14.57 -6.95
CA VAL A 189 2.75 -13.98 -6.58
C VAL A 189 2.95 -12.55 -6.10
N SER A 190 2.08 -11.65 -6.52
CA SER A 190 1.92 -10.33 -5.94
C SER A 190 0.47 -10.17 -5.51
N ASN A 191 0.23 -9.99 -4.23
CA ASN A 191 -1.10 -9.85 -3.64
C ASN A 191 -1.35 -8.47 -3.01
N GLY A 192 -0.48 -7.52 -3.29
CA GLY A 192 -0.55 -6.15 -2.79
C GLY A 192 -0.72 -5.11 -3.90
N PRO A 193 -1.00 -3.85 -3.55
CA PRO A 193 -1.12 -2.74 -4.50
C PRO A 193 0.25 -2.24 -4.98
N PHE A 194 1.23 -3.12 -5.07
CA PHE A 194 2.59 -2.79 -5.45
C PHE A 194 2.88 -3.14 -6.91
N PRO A 195 3.71 -2.36 -7.59
CA PRO A 195 4.17 -2.74 -8.91
C PRO A 195 5.01 -4.01 -8.86
N MET A 196 4.86 -4.87 -9.85
CA MET A 196 5.67 -6.06 -10.04
C MET A 196 6.17 -6.13 -11.49
N GLN A 197 7.48 -6.00 -11.65
CA GLN A 197 8.15 -6.17 -12.93
C GLN A 197 9.32 -7.13 -12.78
N ILE A 198 9.25 -8.25 -13.48
CA ILE A 198 10.28 -9.29 -13.50
C ILE A 198 10.86 -9.37 -14.91
N ASN A 199 12.14 -9.08 -15.04
CA ASN A 199 12.82 -9.04 -16.33
C ASN A 199 13.45 -10.39 -16.71
N SER A 200 13.82 -11.20 -15.71
CA SER A 200 14.26 -12.60 -15.91
C SER A 200 14.16 -13.42 -14.63
N LEU A 201 14.11 -14.73 -14.84
CA LEU A 201 14.08 -15.78 -13.82
C LEU A 201 15.22 -16.75 -14.07
#